data_6f17ddf114299f89fbed1537c5e60dae
#
_entry.id   6f17ddf114299f89fbed1537c5e60dae
#
_cell.length_a   1.000
_cell.length_b   1.000
_cell.length_c   1.000
_cell.angle_alpha   90.00
_cell.angle_beta   90.00
_cell.angle_gamma   90.00
#
_symmetry.space_group_name_H-M   'P 1'
#
loop_
_entity.id
_entity.type
_entity.pdbx_description
1 polymer ?
#
loop_
_entity_poly.entity_id
_entity_poly.type
_entity_poly.pdbx_seq_one_letter_code
_entity_poly.pdbx_strand_id
1 'polypeptide(L)'
;MAGQQSLAGRVAVVTGAASGMGRVMARALAGAGAKIAGVDVDAAGLDGLAVEPVFAGTFLKAVADVSKTAHCRHTVDHVLETFGALDILINCAGISMSTAAGHQDARIKFFEADPEGWQRILTVNAVGAFLMARFAAQPMIERGWGRIINVTTSFDTMLAAGLSAYGASKAALEASCVSFAKDLEGTGVTVNILVPGGPTDTPGFFPPGKPRPAVLLDPAIMGAPVVWLASPQSDGISACRFIARDWDQSLPPAEAAARVRVPAAWPTLAQEAAAARGHAM
;
A
#
# COMPACT_ATOMS: atom_id res chain seq x y z
N MET A 1 -20.55 -17.61 12.59
CA MET A 1 -19.36 -18.13 13.29
C MET A 1 -18.36 -16.99 13.36
N ALA A 2 -17.92 -16.61 14.56
CA ALA A 2 -16.93 -15.56 14.74
C ALA A 2 -15.67 -15.95 13.96
N GLY A 3 -15.27 -15.13 12.98
CA GLY A 3 -14.07 -15.35 12.19
C GLY A 3 -12.88 -15.40 13.14
N GLN A 4 -12.16 -16.52 13.07
CA GLN A 4 -10.91 -16.71 13.79
C GLN A 4 -10.02 -15.50 13.54
N GLN A 5 -9.52 -14.84 14.59
CA GLN A 5 -8.63 -13.66 14.48
C GLN A 5 -7.31 -14.09 13.82
N SER A 6 -7.29 -14.04 12.50
CA SER A 6 -6.20 -14.57 11.66
C SER A 6 -4.87 -13.82 11.83
N LEU A 7 -4.92 -12.63 12.44
CA LEU A 7 -3.76 -11.76 12.67
C LEU A 7 -3.51 -11.51 14.17
N ALA A 8 -4.07 -12.36 15.06
CA ALA A 8 -3.84 -12.22 16.49
C ALA A 8 -2.35 -12.22 16.83
N GLY A 9 -1.91 -11.19 17.59
CA GLY A 9 -0.52 -11.01 17.99
C GLY A 9 0.40 -10.41 16.93
N ARG A 10 -0.07 -10.16 15.69
CA ARG A 10 0.69 -9.46 14.65
C ARG A 10 0.65 -7.95 14.83
N VAL A 11 1.71 -7.28 14.39
CA VAL A 11 1.84 -5.82 14.41
C VAL A 11 1.90 -5.31 12.98
N ALA A 12 0.97 -4.42 12.62
CA ALA A 12 0.86 -3.84 11.30
C ALA A 12 1.10 -2.32 11.33
N VAL A 13 1.98 -1.85 10.46
CA VAL A 13 2.14 -0.43 10.13
C VAL A 13 1.34 -0.13 8.88
N VAL A 14 0.47 0.88 8.94
CA VAL A 14 -0.34 1.34 7.80
C VAL A 14 -0.04 2.80 7.53
N THR A 15 0.59 3.12 6.40
CA THR A 15 0.83 4.51 5.98
C THR A 15 -0.39 5.07 5.24
N GLY A 16 -0.67 6.38 5.40
CA GLY A 16 -1.90 6.99 4.89
C GLY A 16 -3.15 6.55 5.68
N ALA A 17 -2.99 6.26 6.97
CA ALA A 17 -4.04 5.65 7.78
C ALA A 17 -5.16 6.61 8.21
N ALA A 18 -4.94 7.92 8.13
CA ALA A 18 -5.92 8.91 8.58
C ALA A 18 -7.20 8.94 7.74
N SER A 19 -7.17 8.46 6.49
CA SER A 19 -8.31 8.56 5.58
C SER A 19 -8.36 7.45 4.51
N GLY A 20 -9.44 7.42 3.74
CA GLY A 20 -9.58 6.62 2.53
C GLY A 20 -9.25 5.13 2.71
N MET A 21 -8.51 4.57 1.75
CA MET A 21 -8.14 3.14 1.72
C MET A 21 -7.25 2.75 2.90
N GLY A 22 -6.30 3.62 3.32
CA GLY A 22 -5.44 3.34 4.48
C GLY A 22 -6.24 3.14 5.75
N ARG A 23 -7.23 4.00 6.02
CA ARG A 23 -8.14 3.89 7.17
C ARG A 23 -8.95 2.60 7.13
N VAL A 24 -9.47 2.25 5.97
CA VAL A 24 -10.24 0.99 5.80
C VAL A 24 -9.37 -0.23 6.04
N MET A 25 -8.16 -0.26 5.48
CA MET A 25 -7.24 -1.38 5.69
C MET A 25 -6.79 -1.49 7.14
N ALA A 26 -6.51 -0.37 7.83
CA ALA A 26 -6.19 -0.37 9.25
C ALA A 26 -7.32 -0.99 10.09
N ARG A 27 -8.58 -0.60 9.83
CA ARG A 27 -9.77 -1.19 10.48
C ARG A 27 -9.90 -2.70 10.23
N ALA A 28 -9.71 -3.12 8.97
CA ALA A 28 -9.82 -4.53 8.61
C ALA A 28 -8.76 -5.39 9.29
N LEU A 29 -7.51 -4.91 9.33
CA LEU A 29 -6.40 -5.59 10.02
C LEU A 29 -6.63 -5.65 11.54
N ALA A 30 -7.10 -4.55 12.17
CA ALA A 30 -7.46 -4.53 13.58
C ALA A 30 -8.62 -5.51 13.89
N GLY A 31 -9.66 -5.51 13.06
CA GLY A 31 -10.78 -6.45 13.16
C GLY A 31 -10.36 -7.91 13.04
N ALA A 32 -9.26 -8.20 12.34
CA ALA A 32 -8.62 -9.52 12.25
C ALA A 32 -7.66 -9.82 13.42
N GLY A 33 -7.49 -8.90 14.38
CA GLY A 33 -6.72 -9.10 15.61
C GLY A 33 -5.31 -8.52 15.61
N ALA A 34 -4.90 -7.76 14.59
CA ALA A 34 -3.60 -7.10 14.56
C ALA A 34 -3.57 -5.86 15.47
N LYS A 35 -2.40 -5.58 16.07
CA LYS A 35 -2.08 -4.26 16.62
C LYS A 35 -1.69 -3.33 15.47
N ILE A 36 -2.15 -2.08 15.49
CA ILE A 36 -1.99 -1.15 14.39
C ILE A 36 -1.15 0.06 14.78
N ALA A 37 -0.11 0.35 14.01
CA ALA A 37 0.52 1.66 13.99
C ALA A 37 0.01 2.43 12.76
N GLY A 38 -0.85 3.40 13.00
CA GLY A 38 -1.37 4.30 11.96
C GLY A 38 -0.41 5.46 11.71
N VAL A 39 0.08 5.58 10.48
CA VAL A 39 1.06 6.61 10.06
C VAL A 39 0.41 7.56 9.08
N ASP A 40 0.42 8.85 9.38
CA ASP A 40 -0.08 9.91 8.49
C ASP A 40 0.51 11.26 8.89
N VAL A 41 0.43 12.24 8.00
CA VAL A 41 0.71 13.65 8.31
C VAL A 41 -0.48 14.33 8.99
N ASP A 42 -1.69 13.80 8.80
CA ASP A 42 -2.93 14.31 9.40
C ASP A 42 -3.12 13.75 10.82
N ALA A 43 -2.65 14.53 11.79
CA ALA A 43 -2.76 14.19 13.20
C ALA A 43 -4.21 14.06 13.67
N ALA A 44 -5.12 14.93 13.18
CA ALA A 44 -6.53 14.93 13.58
C ALA A 44 -7.27 13.71 13.01
N GLY A 45 -6.97 13.32 11.76
CA GLY A 45 -7.49 12.10 11.16
C GLY A 45 -7.06 10.84 11.90
N LEU A 46 -5.80 10.80 12.39
CA LEU A 46 -5.30 9.72 13.24
C LEU A 46 -5.97 9.70 14.61
N ASP A 47 -6.22 10.85 15.22
CA ASP A 47 -6.97 10.94 16.50
C ASP A 47 -8.40 10.39 16.34
N GLY A 48 -9.06 10.74 15.24
CA GLY A 48 -10.38 10.21 14.91
C GLY A 48 -10.39 8.70 14.64
N LEU A 49 -9.25 8.12 14.22
CA LEU A 49 -9.11 6.68 14.05
C LEU A 49 -8.86 5.99 15.40
N ALA A 50 -7.99 6.56 16.23
CA ALA A 50 -7.57 5.97 17.51
C ALA A 50 -8.72 5.73 18.50
N VAL A 51 -9.77 6.55 18.43
CA VAL A 51 -10.94 6.44 19.34
C VAL A 51 -11.98 5.41 18.88
N GLU A 52 -11.80 4.80 17.73
CA GLU A 52 -12.73 3.78 17.25
C GLU A 52 -12.62 2.48 18.07
N PRO A 53 -13.73 1.85 18.44
CA PRO A 53 -13.73 0.66 19.33
C PRO A 53 -12.87 -0.50 18.85
N VAL A 54 -12.71 -0.66 17.53
CA VAL A 54 -11.89 -1.74 16.92
C VAL A 54 -10.41 -1.63 17.30
N PHE A 55 -9.94 -0.46 17.69
CA PHE A 55 -8.53 -0.20 18.04
C PHE A 55 -8.27 -0.16 19.56
N ALA A 56 -9.27 -0.42 20.40
CA ALA A 56 -9.14 -0.27 21.86
C ALA A 56 -7.89 -0.98 22.41
N GLY A 57 -6.91 -0.19 22.90
CA GLY A 57 -5.66 -0.70 23.46
C GLY A 57 -4.64 -1.28 22.46
N THR A 58 -4.91 -1.20 21.15
CA THR A 58 -4.07 -1.81 20.08
C THR A 58 -3.63 -0.84 19.00
N PHE A 59 -3.80 0.47 19.22
CA PHE A 59 -3.44 1.51 18.25
C PHE A 59 -2.28 2.37 18.72
N LEU A 60 -1.28 2.53 17.87
CA LEU A 60 -0.19 3.49 18.00
C LEU A 60 -0.36 4.59 16.94
N LYS A 61 -0.49 5.83 17.38
CA LYS A 61 -0.52 7.00 16.51
C LYS A 61 0.91 7.44 16.18
N ALA A 62 1.25 7.50 14.88
CA ALA A 62 2.52 8.00 14.39
C ALA A 62 2.30 9.14 13.39
N VAL A 63 2.45 10.39 13.83
CA VAL A 63 2.38 11.56 12.93
C VAL A 63 3.71 11.69 12.20
N ALA A 64 3.73 11.33 10.91
CA ALA A 64 4.97 11.27 10.14
C ALA A 64 4.74 11.55 8.65
N ASP A 65 5.70 12.25 8.04
CA ASP A 65 5.82 12.42 6.60
C ASP A 65 6.75 11.34 6.03
N VAL A 66 6.19 10.40 5.28
CA VAL A 66 6.94 9.28 4.69
C VAL A 66 7.99 9.72 3.67
N SER A 67 7.93 10.95 3.18
CA SER A 67 8.97 11.53 2.31
C SER A 67 10.27 11.84 3.06
N LYS A 68 10.26 11.77 4.39
CA LYS A 68 11.41 12.12 5.27
C LYS A 68 12.02 10.87 5.87
N THR A 69 13.28 10.59 5.54
CA THR A 69 14.03 9.42 6.02
C THR A 69 14.01 9.30 7.55
N ALA A 70 14.21 10.43 8.25
CA ALA A 70 14.22 10.45 9.71
C ALA A 70 12.86 10.06 10.31
N HIS A 71 11.74 10.52 9.69
CA HIS A 71 10.40 10.16 10.15
C HIS A 71 10.10 8.67 9.94
N CYS A 72 10.49 8.10 8.79
CA CYS A 72 10.29 6.68 8.52
C CYS A 72 11.07 5.80 9.51
N ARG A 73 12.34 6.13 9.76
CA ARG A 73 13.18 5.43 10.75
C ARG A 73 12.55 5.50 12.14
N HIS A 74 12.28 6.73 12.63
CA HIS A 74 11.68 6.94 13.94
C HIS A 74 10.34 6.20 14.11
N THR A 75 9.52 6.16 13.06
CA THR A 75 8.26 5.41 13.08
C THR A 75 8.49 3.92 13.33
N VAL A 76 9.43 3.31 12.60
CA VAL A 76 9.73 1.88 12.79
C VAL A 76 10.31 1.62 14.18
N ASP A 77 11.26 2.43 14.62
CA ASP A 77 11.88 2.31 15.96
C ASP A 77 10.79 2.40 17.05
N HIS A 78 9.89 3.39 16.96
CA HIS A 78 8.80 3.57 17.92
C HIS A 78 7.79 2.41 17.91
N VAL A 79 7.51 1.80 16.76
CA VAL A 79 6.67 0.60 16.66
C VAL A 79 7.34 -0.58 17.38
N LEU A 80 8.65 -0.78 17.16
CA LEU A 80 9.40 -1.85 17.80
C LEU A 80 9.50 -1.65 19.32
N GLU A 81 9.72 -0.44 19.79
CA GLU A 81 9.73 -0.09 21.22
C GLU A 81 8.36 -0.33 21.88
N THR A 82 7.26 0.02 21.18
CA THR A 82 5.92 -0.05 21.75
C THR A 82 5.33 -1.46 21.72
N PHE A 83 5.49 -2.17 20.61
CA PHE A 83 4.83 -3.45 20.38
C PHE A 83 5.77 -4.66 20.37
N GLY A 84 7.09 -4.44 20.35
CA GLY A 84 8.11 -5.48 20.33
C GLY A 84 8.28 -6.19 18.98
N ALA A 85 7.54 -5.78 17.97
CA ALA A 85 7.55 -6.42 16.64
C ALA A 85 7.07 -5.47 15.55
N LEU A 86 7.41 -5.78 14.29
CA LEU A 86 6.79 -5.25 13.08
C LEU A 86 6.66 -6.43 12.10
N ASP A 87 5.45 -6.89 11.86
CA ASP A 87 5.17 -8.06 11.04
C ASP A 87 4.61 -7.69 9.65
N ILE A 88 3.86 -6.60 9.56
CA ILE A 88 3.11 -6.21 8.37
C ILE A 88 3.35 -4.72 8.09
N LEU A 89 3.67 -4.39 6.83
CA LEU A 89 3.75 -3.02 6.33
C LEU A 89 2.77 -2.82 5.17
N ILE A 90 1.86 -1.86 5.31
CA ILE A 90 0.98 -1.43 4.24
C ILE A 90 1.43 -0.05 3.75
N ASN A 91 2.05 0.02 2.59
CA ASN A 91 2.41 1.27 1.91
C ASN A 91 1.20 1.79 1.13
N CYS A 92 0.37 2.59 1.79
CA CYS A 92 -0.84 3.20 1.21
C CYS A 92 -0.76 4.73 1.12
N ALA A 93 0.13 5.38 1.86
CA ALA A 93 0.34 6.82 1.73
C ALA A 93 0.62 7.22 0.28
N GLY A 94 -0.06 8.25 -0.18
CA GLY A 94 0.11 8.73 -1.55
C GLY A 94 -0.68 10.00 -1.82
N ILE A 95 -0.16 10.81 -2.72
CA ILE A 95 -0.78 12.04 -3.19
C ILE A 95 -1.02 12.00 -4.70
N SER A 96 -2.05 12.71 -5.14
CA SER A 96 -2.42 12.83 -6.56
C SER A 96 -1.87 14.11 -7.19
N MET A 97 -2.08 14.27 -8.50
CA MET A 97 -1.74 15.50 -9.23
C MET A 97 -2.43 16.72 -8.62
N SER A 98 -3.72 16.63 -8.28
CA SER A 98 -4.49 17.72 -7.68
C SER A 98 -4.00 18.08 -6.27
N THR A 99 -3.57 17.11 -5.48
CA THR A 99 -3.10 17.33 -4.11
C THR A 99 -1.72 18.00 -4.08
N ALA A 100 -0.82 17.62 -4.99
CA ALA A 100 0.55 18.10 -4.96
C ALA A 100 0.72 19.54 -5.45
N ALA A 101 -0.04 19.95 -6.45
CA ALA A 101 0.12 21.22 -7.14
C ALA A 101 -0.91 22.30 -6.76
N GLY A 102 -1.84 21.99 -5.85
CA GLY A 102 -2.95 22.89 -5.51
C GLY A 102 -3.91 23.15 -6.69
N HIS A 103 -3.74 22.44 -7.79
CA HIS A 103 -4.59 22.55 -8.96
C HIS A 103 -5.96 21.93 -8.74
N GLN A 104 -6.97 22.54 -9.35
CA GLN A 104 -8.35 22.03 -9.28
C GLN A 104 -8.56 20.79 -10.15
N ASP A 105 -7.72 20.60 -11.17
CA ASP A 105 -7.84 19.51 -12.12
C ASP A 105 -7.01 18.30 -11.69
N ALA A 106 -7.61 17.13 -11.76
CA ALA A 106 -6.95 15.86 -11.47
C ALA A 106 -5.99 15.44 -12.60
N ARG A 107 -6.02 16.11 -13.77
CA ARG A 107 -5.21 15.82 -14.95
C ARG A 107 -4.51 17.07 -15.44
N ILE A 108 -3.18 17.04 -15.50
CA ILE A 108 -2.33 18.15 -15.92
C ILE A 108 -1.35 17.64 -16.98
N LYS A 109 -1.27 18.29 -18.13
CA LYS A 109 -0.28 17.93 -19.15
C LYS A 109 1.13 18.09 -18.59
N PHE A 110 2.05 17.22 -18.95
CA PHE A 110 3.39 17.20 -18.34
C PHE A 110 4.15 18.51 -18.50
N PHE A 111 3.95 19.23 -19.60
CA PHE A 111 4.60 20.51 -19.89
C PHE A 111 3.93 21.71 -19.19
N GLU A 112 2.79 21.50 -18.53
CA GLU A 112 2.08 22.48 -17.69
C GLU A 112 2.21 22.15 -16.20
N ALA A 113 2.80 20.99 -15.86
CA ALA A 113 2.92 20.52 -14.49
C ALA A 113 3.98 21.35 -13.74
N ASP A 114 3.65 21.71 -12.48
CA ASP A 114 4.59 22.31 -11.56
C ASP A 114 5.71 21.30 -11.21
N PRO A 115 7.01 21.68 -11.42
CA PRO A 115 8.13 20.78 -11.18
C PRO A 115 8.24 20.31 -9.72
N GLU A 116 8.02 21.18 -8.74
CA GLU A 116 8.07 20.86 -7.31
C GLU A 116 6.93 19.91 -6.93
N GLY A 117 5.73 20.14 -7.43
CA GLY A 117 4.58 19.25 -7.27
C GLY A 117 4.82 17.88 -7.90
N TRP A 118 5.40 17.86 -9.08
CA TRP A 118 5.77 16.62 -9.78
C TRP A 118 6.79 15.81 -8.96
N GLN A 119 7.85 16.45 -8.48
CA GLN A 119 8.88 15.82 -7.63
C GLN A 119 8.28 15.34 -6.30
N ARG A 120 7.39 16.11 -5.68
CA ARG A 120 6.74 15.76 -4.44
C ARG A 120 5.91 14.48 -4.57
N ILE A 121 5.20 14.29 -5.69
CA ILE A 121 4.44 13.05 -5.95
C ILE A 121 5.39 11.84 -5.98
N LEU A 122 6.50 11.91 -6.69
CA LEU A 122 7.50 10.84 -6.75
C LEU A 122 8.05 10.54 -5.36
N THR A 123 8.39 11.59 -4.62
CA THR A 123 9.02 11.47 -3.30
C THR A 123 8.05 10.83 -2.29
N VAL A 124 6.79 11.23 -2.25
CA VAL A 124 5.81 10.62 -1.32
C VAL A 124 5.45 9.21 -1.76
N ASN A 125 5.05 9.03 -3.04
CA ASN A 125 4.43 7.78 -3.47
C ASN A 125 5.43 6.63 -3.70
N ALA A 126 6.63 6.94 -4.19
CA ALA A 126 7.64 5.93 -4.51
C ALA A 126 8.77 5.90 -3.45
N VAL A 127 9.43 7.04 -3.20
CA VAL A 127 10.54 7.08 -2.25
C VAL A 127 10.05 6.82 -0.82
N GLY A 128 8.89 7.35 -0.42
CA GLY A 128 8.31 7.10 0.89
C GLY A 128 8.01 5.62 1.14
N ALA A 129 7.44 4.93 0.16
CA ALA A 129 7.20 3.50 0.24
C ALA A 129 8.50 2.69 0.34
N PHE A 130 9.54 3.07 -0.43
CA PHE A 130 10.89 2.50 -0.31
C PHE A 130 11.46 2.70 1.09
N LEU A 131 11.40 3.93 1.64
CA LEU A 131 11.97 4.23 2.96
C LEU A 131 11.29 3.40 4.05
N MET A 132 9.97 3.32 4.04
CA MET A 132 9.23 2.48 5.00
C MET A 132 9.60 1.00 4.84
N ALA A 133 9.63 0.47 3.61
CA ALA A 133 10.04 -0.91 3.36
C ALA A 133 11.48 -1.18 3.79
N ARG A 134 12.41 -0.25 3.51
CA ARG A 134 13.84 -0.34 3.89
C ARG A 134 14.03 -0.51 5.40
N PHE A 135 13.27 0.26 6.20
CA PHE A 135 13.40 0.16 7.67
C PHE A 135 12.59 -1.00 8.25
N ALA A 136 11.45 -1.36 7.66
CA ALA A 136 10.63 -2.48 8.11
C ALA A 136 11.23 -3.85 7.77
N ALA A 137 12.00 -3.96 6.69
CA ALA A 137 12.52 -5.25 6.21
C ALA A 137 13.46 -5.93 7.22
N GLN A 138 14.37 -5.17 7.85
CA GLN A 138 15.36 -5.76 8.76
C GLN A 138 14.74 -6.51 9.94
N PRO A 139 13.82 -5.92 10.75
CA PRO A 139 13.16 -6.64 11.83
C PRO A 139 12.29 -7.81 11.35
N MET A 140 11.71 -7.72 10.15
CA MET A 140 10.97 -8.84 9.54
C MET A 140 11.90 -10.01 9.18
N ILE A 141 13.06 -9.72 8.58
CA ILE A 141 14.09 -10.73 8.23
C ILE A 141 14.60 -11.45 9.49
N GLU A 142 14.92 -10.71 10.53
CA GLU A 142 15.40 -11.26 11.81
C GLU A 142 14.37 -12.19 12.46
N ARG A 143 13.08 -11.96 12.22
CA ARG A 143 11.98 -12.80 12.71
C ARG A 143 11.63 -13.96 11.77
N GLY A 144 12.20 -14.00 10.56
CA GLY A 144 11.94 -15.01 9.54
C GLY A 144 10.51 -14.94 8.97
N TRP A 145 9.80 -13.81 9.15
CA TRP A 145 8.44 -13.63 8.64
C TRP A 145 8.09 -12.15 8.49
N GLY A 146 7.45 -11.78 7.39
CA GLY A 146 6.97 -10.42 7.16
C GLY A 146 6.09 -10.29 5.92
N ARG A 147 5.28 -9.23 5.90
CA ARG A 147 4.40 -8.88 4.78
C ARG A 147 4.55 -7.42 4.43
N ILE A 148 5.04 -7.13 3.23
CA ILE A 148 5.07 -5.78 2.65
C ILE A 148 4.03 -5.73 1.54
N ILE A 149 3.01 -4.89 1.70
CA ILE A 149 1.91 -4.73 0.75
C ILE A 149 1.90 -3.29 0.25
N ASN A 150 2.15 -3.13 -1.05
CA ASN A 150 2.19 -1.82 -1.69
C ASN A 150 0.86 -1.54 -2.41
N VAL A 151 0.27 -0.37 -2.18
CA VAL A 151 -0.93 0.06 -2.89
C VAL A 151 -0.53 0.85 -4.14
N THR A 152 -0.82 0.27 -5.32
CA THR A 152 -0.57 0.93 -6.61
C THR A 152 -1.89 1.26 -7.33
N THR A 153 -1.86 1.38 -8.64
CA THR A 153 -3.03 1.68 -9.48
C THR A 153 -3.07 0.76 -10.70
N SER A 154 -4.10 0.84 -11.53
CA SER A 154 -4.19 0.08 -12.78
C SER A 154 -3.11 0.50 -13.79
N PHE A 155 -2.70 -0.41 -14.68
CA PHE A 155 -1.65 -0.13 -15.67
C PHE A 155 -2.06 0.96 -16.66
N ASP A 156 -3.33 1.02 -17.06
CA ASP A 156 -3.86 2.08 -17.89
C ASP A 156 -3.79 3.46 -17.22
N THR A 157 -4.03 3.51 -15.90
CA THR A 157 -3.85 4.74 -15.11
C THR A 157 -2.39 5.18 -15.06
N MET A 158 -1.44 4.24 -14.98
CA MET A 158 0.00 4.57 -14.99
C MET A 158 0.43 5.25 -16.29
N LEU A 159 -0.25 4.94 -17.40
CA LEU A 159 0.06 5.47 -18.74
C LEU A 159 -0.91 6.58 -19.19
N ALA A 160 -1.84 7.00 -18.34
CA ALA A 160 -2.88 7.93 -18.73
C ALA A 160 -2.34 9.36 -18.92
N ALA A 161 -2.82 10.02 -19.97
CA ALA A 161 -2.52 11.42 -20.22
C ALA A 161 -2.95 12.31 -19.04
N GLY A 162 -2.12 13.26 -18.66
CA GLY A 162 -2.35 14.17 -17.55
C GLY A 162 -2.01 13.61 -16.16
N LEU A 163 -1.50 12.37 -16.07
CA LEU A 163 -1.10 11.73 -14.82
C LEU A 163 0.40 11.42 -14.75
N SER A 164 1.24 12.22 -15.44
CA SER A 164 2.66 11.92 -15.64
C SER A 164 3.44 11.63 -14.35
N ALA A 165 3.28 12.42 -13.29
CA ALA A 165 3.96 12.19 -12.02
C ALA A 165 3.33 11.01 -11.25
N TYR A 166 2.00 10.99 -11.15
CA TYR A 166 1.28 9.94 -10.43
C TYR A 166 1.51 8.57 -11.07
N GLY A 167 1.32 8.47 -12.39
CA GLY A 167 1.56 7.25 -13.15
C GLY A 167 2.98 6.72 -12.97
N ALA A 168 3.98 7.61 -13.18
CA ALA A 168 5.39 7.26 -12.99
C ALA A 168 5.70 6.80 -11.56
N SER A 169 5.13 7.46 -10.52
CA SER A 169 5.34 7.07 -9.13
C SER A 169 4.80 5.66 -8.82
N LYS A 170 3.64 5.32 -9.37
CA LYS A 170 3.02 4.00 -9.17
C LYS A 170 3.69 2.91 -10.02
N ALA A 171 4.20 3.24 -11.21
CA ALA A 171 5.01 2.35 -12.02
C ALA A 171 6.37 2.05 -11.35
N ALA A 172 7.01 3.05 -10.74
CA ALA A 172 8.22 2.86 -9.96
C ALA A 172 7.98 1.90 -8.77
N LEU A 173 6.88 2.08 -8.03
CA LEU A 173 6.52 1.20 -6.91
C LEU A 173 6.18 -0.21 -7.37
N GLU A 174 5.55 -0.35 -8.54
CA GLU A 174 5.25 -1.64 -9.17
C GLU A 174 6.54 -2.43 -9.50
N ALA A 175 7.50 -1.79 -10.17
CA ALA A 175 8.80 -2.38 -10.48
C ALA A 175 9.61 -2.71 -9.22
N SER A 176 9.63 -1.79 -8.25
CA SER A 176 10.31 -1.98 -6.95
C SER A 176 9.76 -3.19 -6.19
N CYS A 177 8.46 -3.46 -6.27
CA CYS A 177 7.87 -4.64 -5.63
C CYS A 177 8.54 -5.94 -6.07
N VAL A 178 8.78 -6.10 -7.37
CA VAL A 178 9.44 -7.30 -7.92
C VAL A 178 10.91 -7.37 -7.49
N SER A 179 11.63 -6.24 -7.52
CA SER A 179 13.02 -6.20 -7.05
C SER A 179 13.13 -6.54 -5.56
N PHE A 180 12.30 -5.91 -4.72
CA PHE A 180 12.30 -6.20 -3.27
C PHE A 180 11.93 -7.65 -2.96
N ALA A 181 10.99 -8.23 -3.71
CA ALA A 181 10.62 -9.63 -3.55
C ALA A 181 11.78 -10.57 -3.82
N LYS A 182 12.62 -10.27 -4.83
CA LYS A 182 13.84 -11.02 -5.14
C LYS A 182 14.92 -10.84 -4.07
N ASP A 183 15.14 -9.60 -3.59
CA ASP A 183 16.09 -9.32 -2.54
C ASP A 183 15.74 -10.02 -1.20
N LEU A 184 14.46 -10.31 -0.98
CA LEU A 184 13.93 -10.94 0.23
C LEU A 184 13.69 -12.46 0.08
N GLU A 185 14.09 -13.04 -1.04
CA GLU A 185 13.93 -14.48 -1.28
C GLU A 185 14.64 -15.31 -0.19
N GLY A 186 13.97 -16.33 0.32
CA GLY A 186 14.49 -17.18 1.39
C GLY A 186 14.41 -16.61 2.81
N THR A 187 14.00 -15.34 2.98
CA THR A 187 13.91 -14.69 4.31
C THR A 187 12.58 -14.91 5.04
N GLY A 188 11.56 -15.46 4.38
CA GLY A 188 10.19 -15.55 4.90
C GLY A 188 9.37 -14.26 4.77
N VAL A 189 9.97 -13.18 4.25
CA VAL A 189 9.29 -11.91 3.97
C VAL A 189 8.78 -11.89 2.55
N THR A 190 7.51 -11.50 2.34
CA THR A 190 6.90 -11.40 1.01
C THR A 190 6.55 -9.95 0.67
N VAL A 191 6.62 -9.61 -0.61
CA VAL A 191 6.26 -8.28 -1.13
C VAL A 191 5.23 -8.44 -2.23
N ASN A 192 4.05 -7.84 -2.03
CA ASN A 192 2.94 -7.93 -2.98
C ASN A 192 2.31 -6.56 -3.23
N ILE A 193 1.48 -6.50 -4.25
CA ILE A 193 0.73 -5.32 -4.64
C ILE A 193 -0.76 -5.57 -4.47
N LEU A 194 -1.45 -4.60 -3.87
CA LEU A 194 -2.90 -4.55 -3.82
C LEU A 194 -3.38 -3.29 -4.52
N VAL A 195 -4.29 -3.44 -5.48
CA VAL A 195 -4.89 -2.31 -6.20
C VAL A 195 -6.41 -2.32 -6.06
N PRO A 196 -7.04 -1.15 -6.00
CA PRO A 196 -8.50 -1.10 -5.94
C PRO A 196 -9.16 -1.65 -7.23
N GLY A 197 -8.55 -1.44 -8.40
CA GLY A 197 -9.09 -1.86 -9.70
C GLY A 197 -9.95 -0.81 -10.39
N GLY A 198 -9.99 0.42 -9.89
CA GLY A 198 -10.71 1.56 -10.47
C GLY A 198 -10.65 2.79 -9.58
N PRO A 199 -11.25 3.91 -10.03
CA PRO A 199 -11.40 5.11 -9.21
C PRO A 199 -12.13 4.78 -7.91
N THR A 200 -11.52 5.13 -6.77
CA THR A 200 -12.03 4.77 -5.44
C THR A 200 -12.38 6.03 -4.67
N ASP A 201 -13.51 6.02 -3.97
CA ASP A 201 -14.00 7.17 -3.20
C ASP A 201 -13.10 7.46 -2.00
N THR A 202 -12.13 8.33 -2.23
CA THR A 202 -11.18 8.75 -1.18
C THR A 202 -11.03 10.25 -1.17
N PRO A 203 -11.04 10.90 0.01
CA PRO A 203 -10.95 12.36 0.12
C PRO A 203 -9.68 12.97 -0.50
N GLY A 204 -8.57 12.22 -0.49
CA GLY A 204 -7.29 12.67 -1.04
C GLY A 204 -7.28 12.76 -2.57
N PHE A 205 -8.12 12.00 -3.26
CA PHE A 205 -8.24 12.01 -4.73
C PHE A 205 -9.47 12.75 -5.22
N PHE A 206 -10.57 12.64 -4.48
CA PHE A 206 -11.85 13.25 -4.82
C PHE A 206 -12.37 14.06 -3.64
N PRO A 207 -11.79 15.25 -3.37
CA PRO A 207 -12.22 16.11 -2.28
C PRO A 207 -13.70 16.51 -2.44
N PRO A 208 -14.43 16.73 -1.33
CA PRO A 208 -15.79 17.24 -1.39
C PRO A 208 -15.89 18.53 -2.21
N GLY A 209 -16.96 18.64 -3.04
CA GLY A 209 -17.22 19.80 -3.87
C GLY A 209 -16.40 19.89 -5.17
N LYS A 210 -15.56 18.91 -5.48
CA LYS A 210 -14.83 18.83 -6.76
C LYS A 210 -15.50 17.85 -7.73
N PRO A 211 -15.26 17.99 -9.05
CA PRO A 211 -15.75 17.03 -10.04
C PRO A 211 -15.31 15.60 -9.69
N ARG A 212 -16.24 14.65 -9.79
CA ARG A 212 -16.03 13.25 -9.43
C ARG A 212 -16.44 12.34 -10.60
N PRO A 213 -15.79 11.20 -10.82
CA PRO A 213 -16.29 10.17 -11.72
C PRO A 213 -17.72 9.74 -11.37
N ALA A 214 -18.51 9.40 -12.39
CA ALA A 214 -19.89 8.95 -12.19
C ALA A 214 -19.96 7.65 -11.35
N VAL A 215 -18.92 6.82 -11.44
CA VAL A 215 -18.81 5.57 -10.67
C VAL A 215 -17.50 5.60 -9.89
N LEU A 216 -17.61 5.49 -8.58
CA LEU A 216 -16.50 5.33 -7.66
C LEU A 216 -16.66 4.01 -6.90
N LEU A 217 -15.56 3.29 -6.73
CA LEU A 217 -15.52 2.10 -5.90
C LEU A 217 -15.54 2.49 -4.41
N ASP A 218 -16.24 1.71 -3.60
CA ASP A 218 -16.16 1.83 -2.15
C ASP A 218 -14.76 1.37 -1.67
N PRO A 219 -14.01 2.17 -0.89
CA PRO A 219 -12.73 1.74 -0.35
C PRO A 219 -12.80 0.48 0.52
N ALA A 220 -13.99 0.09 1.02
CA ALA A 220 -14.22 -1.14 1.78
C ALA A 220 -13.79 -2.41 1.04
N ILE A 221 -13.74 -2.40 -0.31
CA ILE A 221 -13.25 -3.52 -1.12
C ILE A 221 -11.83 -3.94 -0.78
N MET A 222 -11.01 -3.04 -0.22
CA MET A 222 -9.62 -3.32 0.16
C MET A 222 -9.52 -4.21 1.41
N GLY A 223 -10.59 -4.34 2.20
CA GLY A 223 -10.56 -4.98 3.52
C GLY A 223 -10.27 -6.48 3.48
N ALA A 224 -11.06 -7.26 2.74
CA ALA A 224 -10.88 -8.71 2.68
C ALA A 224 -9.53 -9.12 2.06
N PRO A 225 -9.10 -8.58 0.90
CA PRO A 225 -7.83 -8.95 0.31
C PRO A 225 -6.62 -8.52 1.15
N VAL A 226 -6.65 -7.37 1.84
CA VAL A 226 -5.51 -6.97 2.69
C VAL A 226 -5.34 -7.89 3.89
N VAL A 227 -6.42 -8.32 4.53
CA VAL A 227 -6.37 -9.29 5.65
C VAL A 227 -5.77 -10.62 5.20
N TRP A 228 -6.19 -11.12 4.04
CA TRP A 228 -5.65 -12.36 3.50
C TRP A 228 -4.16 -12.23 3.16
N LEU A 229 -3.76 -11.15 2.48
CA LEU A 229 -2.36 -10.88 2.13
C LEU A 229 -1.48 -10.69 3.37
N ALA A 230 -2.01 -10.16 4.45
CA ALA A 230 -1.34 -9.96 5.72
C ALA A 230 -1.24 -11.23 6.57
N SER A 231 -1.94 -12.31 6.21
CA SER A 231 -2.04 -13.53 7.01
C SER A 231 -1.03 -14.62 6.57
N PRO A 232 -0.84 -15.69 7.38
CA PRO A 232 -0.06 -16.85 6.97
C PRO A 232 -0.63 -17.59 5.76
N GLN A 233 -1.89 -17.38 5.39
CA GLN A 233 -2.48 -17.99 4.20
C GLN A 233 -1.81 -17.55 2.89
N SER A 234 -1.09 -16.44 2.90
CA SER A 234 -0.32 -15.92 1.78
C SER A 234 1.18 -16.26 1.84
N ASP A 235 1.59 -17.19 2.73
CA ASP A 235 2.99 -17.60 2.84
C ASP A 235 3.55 -18.05 1.48
N GLY A 236 4.75 -17.59 1.15
CA GLY A 236 5.43 -17.91 -0.11
C GLY A 236 4.88 -17.18 -1.35
N ILE A 237 3.79 -16.42 -1.23
CA ILE A 237 3.27 -15.64 -2.35
C ILE A 237 3.93 -14.26 -2.34
N SER A 238 4.78 -14.02 -3.33
CA SER A 238 5.56 -12.77 -3.48
C SER A 238 5.60 -12.34 -4.94
N ALA A 239 5.92 -11.07 -5.20
CA ALA A 239 5.94 -10.46 -6.53
C ALA A 239 4.61 -10.62 -7.31
N CYS A 240 3.50 -10.61 -6.60
CA CYS A 240 2.16 -10.73 -7.17
C CYS A 240 1.35 -9.44 -6.99
N ARG A 241 0.38 -9.26 -7.88
CA ARG A 241 -0.58 -8.16 -7.90
C ARG A 241 -1.99 -8.71 -7.73
N PHE A 242 -2.79 -8.08 -6.89
CA PHE A 242 -4.16 -8.46 -6.56
C PHE A 242 -5.10 -7.30 -6.83
N ILE A 243 -6.24 -7.57 -7.48
CA ILE A 243 -7.24 -6.57 -7.86
C ILE A 243 -8.43 -6.69 -6.91
N ALA A 244 -8.58 -5.72 -6.00
CA ALA A 244 -9.58 -5.78 -4.93
C ALA A 244 -11.03 -5.75 -5.45
N ARG A 245 -11.32 -5.01 -6.52
CA ARG A 245 -12.65 -4.95 -7.14
C ARG A 245 -13.16 -6.33 -7.57
N ASP A 246 -12.24 -7.18 -8.00
CA ASP A 246 -12.58 -8.49 -8.56
C ASP A 246 -12.54 -9.61 -7.50
N TRP A 247 -12.28 -9.25 -6.22
CA TRP A 247 -12.28 -10.17 -5.09
C TRP A 247 -13.69 -10.63 -4.75
N ASP A 248 -13.98 -11.90 -4.99
CA ASP A 248 -15.28 -12.50 -4.67
C ASP A 248 -15.35 -12.94 -3.21
N GLN A 249 -16.07 -12.17 -2.40
CA GLN A 249 -16.22 -12.44 -0.96
C GLN A 249 -17.11 -13.67 -0.65
N SER A 250 -17.81 -14.24 -1.63
CA SER A 250 -18.61 -15.45 -1.47
C SER A 250 -17.75 -16.72 -1.48
N LEU A 251 -16.50 -16.62 -1.94
CA LEU A 251 -15.56 -17.73 -2.03
C LEU A 251 -14.68 -17.86 -0.78
N PRO A 252 -14.12 -19.04 -0.52
CA PRO A 252 -13.02 -19.17 0.43
C PRO A 252 -11.88 -18.20 0.06
N PRO A 253 -11.26 -17.49 1.04
CA PRO A 253 -10.29 -16.42 0.75
C PRO A 253 -9.12 -16.83 -0.15
N ALA A 254 -8.62 -18.06 -0.03
CA ALA A 254 -7.54 -18.57 -0.88
C ALA A 254 -7.99 -18.75 -2.35
N GLU A 255 -9.24 -19.14 -2.58
CA GLU A 255 -9.81 -19.26 -3.93
C GLU A 255 -10.06 -17.87 -4.52
N ALA A 256 -10.63 -16.95 -3.74
CA ALA A 256 -10.81 -15.55 -4.17
C ALA A 256 -9.46 -14.93 -4.56
N ALA A 257 -8.42 -15.13 -3.75
CA ALA A 257 -7.07 -14.66 -4.03
C ALA A 257 -6.50 -15.24 -5.33
N ALA A 258 -6.68 -16.54 -5.56
CA ALA A 258 -6.18 -17.20 -6.77
C ALA A 258 -6.80 -16.64 -8.04
N ARG A 259 -8.08 -16.23 -8.00
CA ARG A 259 -8.79 -15.65 -9.16
C ARG A 259 -8.30 -14.26 -9.56
N VAL A 260 -7.87 -13.46 -8.57
CA VAL A 260 -7.51 -12.05 -8.79
C VAL A 260 -5.99 -11.83 -8.82
N ARG A 261 -5.20 -12.89 -8.60
CA ARG A 261 -3.75 -12.83 -8.58
C ARG A 261 -3.16 -12.87 -9.97
N VAL A 262 -2.31 -11.88 -10.27
CA VAL A 262 -1.48 -11.85 -11.48
C VAL A 262 -0.03 -11.51 -11.09
N PRO A 263 0.98 -11.80 -11.92
CA PRO A 263 2.34 -11.34 -11.68
C PRO A 263 2.40 -9.81 -11.58
N ALA A 264 3.22 -9.28 -10.65
CA ALA A 264 3.48 -7.86 -10.56
C ALA A 264 4.40 -7.37 -11.69
N ALA A 265 4.37 -6.09 -11.99
CA ALA A 265 5.11 -5.43 -13.05
C ALA A 265 4.89 -6.04 -14.45
N TRP A 266 5.98 -6.27 -15.21
CA TRP A 266 5.95 -6.67 -16.62
C TRP A 266 6.85 -7.88 -16.89
N PRO A 267 6.65 -9.04 -16.24
CA PRO A 267 7.59 -10.17 -16.31
C PRO A 267 7.73 -10.74 -17.72
N THR A 268 6.66 -10.80 -18.51
CA THR A 268 6.71 -11.28 -19.90
C THR A 268 7.63 -10.43 -20.75
N LEU A 269 7.48 -9.09 -20.70
CA LEU A 269 8.35 -8.17 -21.45
C LEU A 269 9.81 -8.29 -21.00
N ALA A 270 10.06 -8.45 -19.70
CA ALA A 270 11.40 -8.61 -19.18
C ALA A 270 12.03 -9.93 -19.64
N GLN A 271 11.27 -11.02 -19.67
CA GLN A 271 11.72 -12.33 -20.18
C GLN A 271 12.03 -12.29 -21.67
N GLU A 272 11.16 -11.70 -22.48
CA GLU A 272 11.39 -11.53 -23.92
C GLU A 272 12.66 -10.71 -24.18
N ALA A 273 12.87 -9.61 -23.46
CA ALA A 273 14.05 -8.79 -23.57
C ALA A 273 15.34 -9.51 -23.11
N ALA A 274 15.27 -10.37 -22.10
CA ALA A 274 16.39 -11.18 -21.63
C ALA A 274 16.76 -12.27 -22.67
N ALA A 275 15.76 -12.97 -23.19
CA ALA A 275 15.93 -13.98 -24.22
C ALA A 275 16.57 -13.39 -25.49
N ALA A 276 16.14 -12.22 -25.93
CA ALA A 276 16.71 -11.53 -27.09
C ALA A 276 18.20 -11.15 -26.90
N ARG A 277 18.68 -11.04 -25.66
CA ARG A 277 20.08 -10.76 -25.32
C ARG A 277 20.89 -12.02 -24.98
N GLY A 278 20.30 -13.21 -25.06
CA GLY A 278 20.96 -14.46 -24.68
C GLY A 278 21.21 -14.60 -23.16
N HIS A 279 20.49 -13.86 -22.32
CA HIS A 279 20.56 -13.97 -20.87
C HIS A 279 19.40 -14.84 -20.36
N ALA A 280 19.71 -15.92 -19.63
CA ALA A 280 18.70 -16.58 -18.79
C ALA A 280 18.43 -15.73 -17.54
N MET A 281 17.14 -15.57 -17.20
CA MET A 281 16.73 -14.93 -15.95
C MET A 281 16.51 -15.96 -14.86
#